data_a0404cb61e3d0cfd8635836ce80379c7
#
_entry.id   a0404cb61e3d0cfd8635836ce80379c7
#
_cell.length_a   1.000
_cell.length_b   1.000
_cell.length_c   1.000
_cell.angle_alpha   90.00
_cell.angle_beta   90.00
_cell.angle_gamma   90.00
#
_symmetry.space_group_name_H-M   'P 1'
#
loop_
_entity.id
_entity.type
_entity.pdbx_description
1 polymer ?
#
loop_
_entity_poly.entity_id
_entity_poly.type
_entity_poly.pdbx_seq_one_letter_code
_entity_poly.pdbx_strand_id
1 'polypeptide(L)'
;RVEEGRDRKRGIITSSTSYQYVKEVCGDEYPILKLGMINPLPVKKIKDFAASVSLLCVVEELDDIIETHCRKLGLALAGKDVFPLEGEFSQNLVAEKLGLPVPAGVKLDDNIPARPPVMCPGCPHRGLFYTLSRNKCTVMGDIGCYTLGAVAPLSAMDVTLCMGASIGAAHGF
;
A
#
# COMPACT_ATOMS: atom_id res chain seq x y z
N ARG A 1 2.62 -9.70 -17.65
CA ARG A 1 3.41 -9.64 -18.89
C ARG A 1 4.88 -9.44 -18.56
N VAL A 2 5.78 -9.80 -19.50
CA VAL A 2 7.19 -9.42 -19.44
C VAL A 2 7.37 -8.17 -20.30
N GLU A 3 8.08 -7.19 -19.77
CA GLU A 3 8.58 -6.03 -20.50
C GLU A 3 10.09 -6.20 -20.63
N GLU A 4 10.60 -6.08 -21.83
CA GLU A 4 12.03 -6.24 -22.09
C GLU A 4 12.81 -5.02 -21.60
N GLY A 5 14.04 -5.25 -21.15
CA GLY A 5 14.98 -4.21 -20.74
C GLY A 5 16.29 -4.31 -21.51
N ARG A 6 17.06 -3.23 -21.51
CA ARG A 6 18.37 -3.16 -22.19
C ARG A 6 19.45 -3.91 -21.44
N ASP A 7 19.39 -3.91 -20.10
CA ASP A 7 20.35 -4.58 -19.21
C ASP A 7 19.69 -5.71 -18.44
N ARG A 8 20.15 -6.95 -18.65
CA ARG A 8 19.67 -8.14 -17.95
C ARG A 8 20.45 -8.50 -16.69
N LYS A 9 21.32 -7.60 -16.23
CA LYS A 9 21.99 -7.79 -14.91
C LYS A 9 20.99 -7.79 -13.77
N ARG A 10 19.86 -7.07 -13.92
CA ARG A 10 18.79 -7.01 -12.94
C ARG A 10 17.44 -7.23 -13.63
N GLY A 11 16.58 -8.02 -13.02
CA GLY A 11 15.18 -8.16 -13.42
C GLY A 11 14.26 -7.89 -12.24
N ILE A 12 13.13 -7.27 -12.49
CA ILE A 12 12.21 -6.81 -11.44
C ILE A 12 10.87 -7.50 -11.60
N ILE A 13 10.42 -8.18 -10.54
CA ILE A 13 9.04 -8.68 -10.43
C ILE A 13 8.26 -7.69 -9.58
N THR A 14 7.11 -7.27 -10.06
CA THR A 14 6.26 -6.30 -9.36
C THR A 14 4.81 -6.42 -9.78
N SER A 15 3.91 -5.80 -9.02
CA SER A 15 2.47 -5.78 -9.29
C SER A 15 1.86 -4.44 -8.88
N SER A 16 0.56 -4.25 -9.18
CA SER A 16 -0.25 -3.14 -8.69
C SER A 16 0.42 -1.77 -8.86
N THR A 17 0.33 -0.91 -7.87
CA THR A 17 0.88 0.46 -7.85
C THR A 17 2.40 0.47 -7.91
N SER A 18 3.07 -0.49 -7.23
CA SER A 18 4.54 -0.60 -7.25
C SER A 18 5.11 -0.72 -8.66
N TYR A 19 4.34 -1.32 -9.60
CA TYR A 19 4.74 -1.35 -11.00
C TYR A 19 4.90 0.05 -11.60
N GLN A 20 4.04 0.99 -11.26
CA GLN A 20 4.12 2.36 -11.80
C GLN A 20 5.41 3.04 -11.33
N TYR A 21 5.76 2.89 -10.06
CA TYR A 21 7.00 3.43 -9.51
C TYR A 21 8.23 2.82 -10.17
N VAL A 22 8.24 1.48 -10.31
CA VAL A 22 9.33 0.76 -10.99
C VAL A 22 9.45 1.21 -12.45
N LYS A 23 8.34 1.32 -13.17
CA LYS A 23 8.35 1.71 -14.59
C LYS A 23 8.84 3.14 -14.79
N GLU A 24 8.47 4.06 -13.94
CA GLU A 24 8.92 5.45 -13.98
C GLU A 24 10.42 5.55 -13.72
N VAL A 25 10.92 4.81 -12.72
CA VAL A 25 12.33 4.84 -12.31
C VAL A 25 13.25 4.12 -13.29
N CYS A 26 12.84 2.95 -13.76
CA CYS A 26 13.69 2.09 -14.58
C CYS A 26 13.50 2.33 -16.08
N GLY A 27 12.37 2.90 -16.50
CA GLY A 27 12.07 3.06 -17.92
C GLY A 27 12.17 1.74 -18.68
N ASP A 28 13.09 1.67 -19.61
CA ASP A 28 13.42 0.46 -20.40
C ASP A 28 14.81 -0.11 -20.06
N GLU A 29 15.40 0.29 -18.93
CA GLU A 29 16.74 -0.16 -18.56
C GLU A 29 16.73 -1.63 -18.15
N TYR A 30 15.85 -2.02 -17.24
CA TYR A 30 15.77 -3.38 -16.72
C TYR A 30 14.49 -4.09 -17.19
N PRO A 31 14.54 -5.41 -17.47
CA PRO A 31 13.34 -6.18 -17.73
C PRO A 31 12.43 -6.21 -16.51
N ILE A 32 11.13 -6.10 -16.74
CA ILE A 32 10.10 -6.10 -15.70
C ILE A 32 9.09 -7.21 -15.96
N LEU A 33 8.89 -8.08 -14.98
CA LEU A 33 7.75 -8.99 -14.95
C LEU A 33 6.61 -8.32 -14.17
N LYS A 34 5.67 -7.72 -14.89
CA LYS A 34 4.43 -7.20 -14.31
C LYS A 34 3.45 -8.33 -14.08
N LEU A 35 3.10 -8.57 -12.84
CA LEU A 35 2.05 -9.49 -12.43
C LEU A 35 0.71 -8.75 -12.38
N GLY A 36 -0.28 -9.23 -13.13
CA GLY A 36 -1.66 -8.71 -13.09
C GLY A 36 -2.56 -9.56 -12.20
N MET A 37 -2.12 -10.80 -11.89
CA MET A 37 -2.79 -11.72 -10.99
C MET A 37 -1.75 -12.25 -10.00
N ILE A 38 -2.02 -12.11 -8.72
CA ILE A 38 -1.14 -12.53 -7.64
C ILE A 38 -1.63 -13.78 -6.91
N ASN A 39 -2.81 -14.27 -7.25
CA ASN A 39 -3.33 -15.54 -6.74
C ASN A 39 -4.23 -16.24 -7.79
N PRO A 40 -3.83 -17.40 -8.33
CA PRO A 40 -2.52 -18.03 -8.15
C PRO A 40 -1.40 -17.31 -8.91
N LEU A 41 -0.19 -17.35 -8.37
CA LEU A 41 0.99 -16.80 -9.05
C LEU A 41 1.44 -17.69 -10.22
N PRO A 42 1.89 -17.12 -11.36
CA PRO A 42 2.26 -17.87 -12.55
C PRO A 42 3.68 -18.46 -12.43
N VAL A 43 3.81 -19.59 -11.74
CA VAL A 43 5.09 -20.24 -11.38
C VAL A 43 6.05 -20.38 -12.56
N LYS A 44 5.57 -20.92 -13.68
CA LYS A 44 6.43 -21.12 -14.88
C LYS A 44 7.01 -19.80 -15.37
N LYS A 45 6.16 -18.77 -15.51
CA LYS A 45 6.59 -17.45 -15.97
C LYS A 45 7.59 -16.78 -15.03
N ILE A 46 7.41 -16.93 -13.72
CA ILE A 46 8.33 -16.43 -12.69
C ILE A 46 9.69 -17.11 -12.83
N LYS A 47 9.73 -18.46 -12.96
CA LYS A 47 10.97 -19.21 -13.11
C LYS A 47 11.69 -18.87 -14.42
N ASP A 48 10.97 -18.81 -15.53
CA ASP A 48 11.53 -18.45 -16.83
C ASP A 48 12.13 -17.04 -16.80
N PHE A 49 11.43 -16.09 -16.18
CA PHE A 49 11.92 -14.72 -16.00
C PHE A 49 13.17 -14.66 -15.10
N ALA A 50 13.12 -15.32 -13.96
CA ALA A 50 14.26 -15.38 -13.04
C ALA A 50 15.53 -15.95 -13.71
N ALA A 51 15.37 -17.00 -14.54
CA ALA A 51 16.48 -17.59 -15.29
C ALA A 51 17.05 -16.67 -16.38
N SER A 52 16.34 -15.64 -16.78
CA SER A 52 16.75 -14.72 -17.85
C SER A 52 17.56 -13.52 -17.35
N VAL A 53 17.75 -13.36 -16.05
CA VAL A 53 18.44 -12.22 -15.43
C VAL A 53 19.48 -12.68 -14.41
N SER A 54 20.48 -11.84 -14.14
CA SER A 54 21.55 -12.21 -13.19
C SER A 54 21.17 -11.97 -11.74
N LEU A 55 20.42 -10.90 -11.47
CA LEU A 55 19.90 -10.53 -10.14
C LEU A 55 18.39 -10.34 -10.23
N LEU A 56 17.66 -11.07 -9.40
CA LEU A 56 16.22 -10.90 -9.29
C LEU A 56 15.89 -9.96 -8.15
N CYS A 57 15.03 -8.99 -8.41
CA CYS A 57 14.44 -8.11 -7.40
C CYS A 57 12.93 -8.28 -7.37
N VAL A 58 12.34 -8.28 -6.18
CA VAL A 58 10.88 -8.17 -6.00
C VAL A 58 10.58 -6.81 -5.38
N VAL A 59 9.73 -6.03 -6.05
CA VAL A 59 9.27 -4.73 -5.57
C VAL A 59 7.77 -4.82 -5.33
N GLU A 60 7.41 -4.93 -4.07
CA GLU A 60 6.03 -4.99 -3.59
C GLU A 60 5.88 -4.21 -2.30
N GLU A 61 4.75 -3.56 -2.15
CA GLU A 61 4.39 -2.74 -0.99
C GLU A 61 3.76 -3.61 0.10
N LEU A 62 3.97 -3.28 1.38
CA LEU A 62 3.48 -4.03 2.53
C LEU A 62 4.00 -5.47 2.57
N ASP A 63 3.10 -6.45 2.68
CA ASP A 63 3.43 -7.86 2.87
C ASP A 63 4.24 -8.47 1.72
N ASP A 64 5.10 -9.42 2.06
CA ASP A 64 6.03 -10.13 1.18
C ASP A 64 5.39 -11.32 0.42
N ILE A 65 4.23 -11.12 -0.17
CA ILE A 65 3.44 -12.18 -0.83
C ILE A 65 4.19 -12.76 -2.02
N ILE A 66 4.66 -11.90 -2.94
CA ILE A 66 5.38 -12.31 -4.15
C ILE A 66 6.77 -12.84 -3.78
N GLU A 67 7.47 -12.14 -2.90
CA GLU A 67 8.79 -12.55 -2.42
C GLU A 67 8.75 -13.92 -1.76
N THR A 68 7.88 -14.11 -0.76
CA THR A 68 7.71 -15.39 -0.07
C THR A 68 7.40 -16.53 -1.05
N HIS A 69 6.55 -16.29 -2.05
CA HIS A 69 6.29 -17.30 -3.08
C HIS A 69 7.53 -17.61 -3.91
N CYS A 70 8.27 -16.59 -4.35
CA CYS A 70 9.51 -16.79 -5.11
C CYS A 70 10.57 -17.54 -4.31
N ARG A 71 10.72 -17.22 -3.02
CA ARG A 71 11.64 -17.93 -2.11
C ARG A 71 11.24 -19.40 -1.93
N LYS A 72 9.94 -19.72 -1.81
CA LYS A 72 9.42 -21.10 -1.79
C LYS A 72 9.71 -21.86 -3.09
N LEU A 73 9.88 -21.18 -4.22
CA LEU A 73 10.30 -21.77 -5.49
C LEU A 73 11.82 -22.00 -5.60
N GLY A 74 12.58 -21.66 -4.54
CA GLY A 74 14.04 -21.78 -4.50
C GLY A 74 14.78 -20.65 -5.20
N LEU A 75 14.14 -19.52 -5.48
CA LEU A 75 14.76 -18.40 -6.15
C LEU A 75 15.49 -17.50 -5.15
N ALA A 76 16.76 -17.16 -5.46
CA ALA A 76 17.50 -16.12 -4.76
C ALA A 76 17.07 -14.76 -5.32
N LEU A 77 16.76 -13.82 -4.43
CA LEU A 77 16.27 -12.50 -4.81
C LEU A 77 16.54 -11.46 -3.72
N ALA A 78 16.53 -10.19 -4.11
CA ALA A 78 16.43 -9.04 -3.23
C ALA A 78 14.95 -8.61 -3.12
N GLY A 79 14.48 -8.39 -1.92
CA GLY A 79 13.08 -8.03 -1.63
C GLY A 79 12.98 -7.17 -0.38
N LYS A 80 12.31 -7.63 0.67
CA LYS A 80 12.15 -6.88 1.92
C LYS A 80 13.44 -6.67 2.73
N ASP A 81 14.50 -7.37 2.40
CA ASP A 81 15.85 -7.07 2.86
C ASP A 81 16.39 -5.72 2.32
N VAL A 82 15.83 -5.24 1.21
CA VAL A 82 16.19 -3.96 0.56
C VAL A 82 15.06 -2.93 0.70
N PHE A 83 13.82 -3.36 0.46
CA PHE A 83 12.63 -2.50 0.50
C PHE A 83 11.92 -2.56 1.85
N PRO A 84 11.49 -1.44 2.42
CA PRO A 84 10.83 -1.44 3.73
C PRO A 84 9.52 -2.24 3.70
N LEU A 85 9.18 -2.85 4.84
CA LEU A 85 7.91 -3.52 5.04
C LEU A 85 6.77 -2.52 5.28
N GLU A 86 7.08 -1.42 5.96
CA GLU A 86 6.11 -0.41 6.36
C GLU A 86 6.26 0.88 5.54
N GLY A 87 5.17 1.63 5.47
CA GLY A 87 5.11 2.91 4.78
C GLY A 87 4.78 2.80 3.29
N GLU A 88 4.45 3.94 2.70
CA GLU A 88 4.15 4.03 1.28
C GLU A 88 5.43 4.00 0.44
N PHE A 89 5.36 3.36 -0.72
CA PHE A 89 6.40 3.48 -1.71
C PHE A 89 6.22 4.75 -2.53
N SER A 90 7.33 5.21 -3.10
CA SER A 90 7.38 6.30 -4.05
C SER A 90 8.46 6.01 -5.08
N GLN A 91 8.45 6.77 -6.18
CA GLN A 91 9.50 6.69 -7.20
C GLN A 91 10.88 6.93 -6.58
N ASN A 92 11.00 7.94 -5.71
CA ASN A 92 12.26 8.26 -5.07
C ASN A 92 12.77 7.13 -4.17
N LEU A 93 11.89 6.53 -3.37
CA LEU A 93 12.25 5.38 -2.54
C LEU A 93 12.70 4.20 -3.39
N VAL A 94 11.96 3.88 -4.46
CA VAL A 94 12.32 2.77 -5.36
C VAL A 94 13.66 3.06 -6.06
N ALA A 95 13.90 4.30 -6.54
CA ALA A 95 15.16 4.69 -7.14
C ALA A 95 16.33 4.54 -6.16
N GLU A 96 16.19 5.06 -4.95
CA GLU A 96 17.19 4.96 -3.87
C GLU A 96 17.54 3.50 -3.58
N LYS A 97 16.52 2.65 -3.37
CA LYS A 97 16.72 1.24 -3.04
C LYS A 97 17.30 0.42 -4.19
N LEU A 98 17.06 0.83 -5.41
CA LEU A 98 17.70 0.22 -6.60
C LEU A 98 19.09 0.80 -6.89
N GLY A 99 19.54 1.83 -6.16
CA GLY A 99 20.81 2.52 -6.41
C GLY A 99 20.81 3.37 -7.68
N LEU A 100 19.64 3.88 -8.08
CA LEU A 100 19.46 4.74 -9.24
C LEU A 100 19.42 6.22 -8.83
N PRO A 101 19.69 7.15 -9.75
CA PRO A 101 19.63 8.58 -9.46
C PRO A 101 18.28 9.02 -8.93
N VAL A 102 18.25 9.76 -7.84
CA VAL A 102 17.04 10.35 -7.27
C VAL A 102 17.02 11.83 -7.62
N PRO A 103 15.94 12.35 -8.24
CA PRO A 103 15.81 13.78 -8.49
C PRO A 103 15.89 14.58 -7.19
N ALA A 104 16.54 15.74 -7.23
CA ALA A 104 16.56 16.64 -6.09
C ALA A 104 15.12 17.14 -5.80
N GLY A 105 14.62 16.80 -4.62
CA GLY A 105 13.32 17.28 -4.17
C GLY A 105 13.33 18.74 -3.75
N VAL A 106 12.18 19.38 -3.77
CA VAL A 106 11.98 20.68 -3.15
C VAL A 106 11.97 20.50 -1.64
N LYS A 107 12.83 21.23 -0.91
CA LYS A 107 12.73 21.26 0.55
C LYS A 107 11.47 22.04 0.94
N LEU A 108 10.57 21.36 1.61
CA LEU A 108 9.40 21.99 2.22
C LEU A 108 9.77 22.54 3.60
N ASP A 109 9.04 23.58 4.03
CA ASP A 109 9.13 24.07 5.40
C ASP A 109 8.60 22.95 6.34
N ASP A 110 9.38 22.61 7.38
CA ASP A 110 8.99 21.58 8.36
C ASP A 110 7.79 22.00 9.24
N ASN A 111 7.36 23.25 9.15
CA ASN A 111 6.23 23.81 9.90
C ASN A 111 4.90 23.71 9.16
N ILE A 112 4.66 22.63 8.42
CA ILE A 112 3.38 22.39 7.76
C ILE A 112 2.38 21.89 8.82
N PRO A 113 1.24 22.61 9.05
CA PRO A 113 0.26 22.18 10.04
C PRO A 113 -0.40 20.86 9.63
N ALA A 114 -0.53 19.95 10.58
CA ALA A 114 -1.28 18.72 10.37
C ALA A 114 -2.72 19.02 9.97
N ARG A 115 -3.23 18.31 8.97
CA ARG A 115 -4.61 18.39 8.49
C ARG A 115 -5.30 17.04 8.67
N PRO A 116 -5.72 16.70 9.89
CA PRO A 116 -6.45 15.46 10.11
C PRO A 116 -7.75 15.45 9.31
N PRO A 117 -8.23 14.29 8.87
CA PRO A 117 -9.51 14.19 8.21
C PRO A 117 -10.63 14.62 9.16
N VAL A 118 -11.58 15.40 8.64
CA VAL A 118 -12.74 15.89 9.38
C VAL A 118 -14.02 15.72 8.56
N MET A 119 -15.16 15.61 9.22
CA MET A 119 -16.44 15.61 8.51
C MET A 119 -16.65 16.95 7.79
N CYS A 120 -17.19 16.87 6.58
CA CYS A 120 -17.50 18.05 5.79
C CYS A 120 -18.40 19.04 6.54
N PRO A 121 -18.24 20.36 6.33
CA PRO A 121 -19.21 21.35 6.77
C PRO A 121 -20.61 21.03 6.22
N GLY A 122 -21.64 21.03 7.08
CA GLY A 122 -23.01 20.71 6.67
C GLY A 122 -23.30 19.22 6.44
N CYS A 123 -22.35 18.32 6.76
CA CYS A 123 -22.57 16.89 6.66
C CYS A 123 -23.79 16.45 7.50
N PRO A 124 -24.75 15.70 6.93
CA PRO A 124 -25.95 15.26 7.65
C PRO A 124 -25.63 14.35 8.84
N HIS A 125 -24.53 13.61 8.80
CA HIS A 125 -24.09 12.75 9.91
C HIS A 125 -23.73 13.53 11.17
N ARG A 126 -23.34 14.79 11.07
CA ARG A 126 -22.98 15.61 12.23
C ARG A 126 -24.14 15.76 13.22
N GLY A 127 -25.35 15.99 12.72
CA GLY A 127 -26.56 16.11 13.57
C GLY A 127 -26.87 14.82 14.33
N LEU A 128 -26.74 13.68 13.64
CA LEU A 128 -26.90 12.37 14.26
C LEU A 128 -25.86 12.13 15.37
N PHE A 129 -24.59 12.28 15.08
CA PHE A 129 -23.53 12.06 16.06
C PHE A 129 -23.58 13.03 17.23
N TYR A 130 -23.94 14.30 16.98
CA TYR A 130 -24.18 15.25 18.06
C TYR A 130 -25.29 14.75 19.01
N THR A 131 -26.40 14.26 18.46
CA THR A 131 -27.51 13.74 19.25
C THR A 131 -27.12 12.50 20.05
N LEU A 132 -26.41 11.55 19.43
CA LEU A 132 -25.92 10.31 20.05
C LEU A 132 -24.96 10.63 21.22
N SER A 133 -24.00 11.53 21.01
CA SER A 133 -23.06 11.97 22.03
C SER A 133 -23.78 12.64 23.22
N ARG A 134 -24.75 13.51 22.95
CA ARG A 134 -25.52 14.19 24.00
C ARG A 134 -26.38 13.24 24.85
N ASN A 135 -26.86 12.17 24.23
CA ASN A 135 -27.65 11.14 24.92
C ASN A 135 -26.78 10.02 25.51
N LYS A 136 -25.45 10.11 25.41
CA LYS A 136 -24.52 9.12 25.95
C LYS A 136 -24.83 7.67 25.47
N CYS A 137 -25.23 7.53 24.22
CA CYS A 137 -25.48 6.22 23.64
C CYS A 137 -24.18 5.47 23.45
N THR A 138 -24.21 4.15 23.62
CA THR A 138 -23.13 3.29 23.10
C THR A 138 -23.32 3.10 21.60
N VAL A 139 -22.31 3.43 20.81
CA VAL A 139 -22.41 3.49 19.36
C VAL A 139 -21.42 2.54 18.70
N MET A 140 -21.96 1.56 18.02
CA MET A 140 -21.20 0.67 17.11
C MET A 140 -21.27 1.24 15.70
N GLY A 141 -20.14 1.55 15.11
CA GLY A 141 -20.06 2.18 13.80
C GLY A 141 -19.30 1.37 12.77
N ASP A 142 -19.36 1.85 11.55
CA ASP A 142 -18.66 1.29 10.42
C ASP A 142 -17.47 2.15 9.99
N ILE A 143 -16.56 1.57 9.20
CA ILE A 143 -15.47 2.30 8.59
C ILE A 143 -15.99 3.15 7.43
N GLY A 144 -15.55 4.39 7.39
CA GLY A 144 -15.91 5.40 6.41
C GLY A 144 -16.01 6.76 7.07
N CYS A 145 -16.87 7.65 6.57
CA CYS A 145 -17.14 8.94 7.21
C CYS A 145 -17.67 8.79 8.64
N TYR A 146 -18.30 7.69 8.96
CA TYR A 146 -18.76 7.36 10.32
C TYR A 146 -17.60 7.32 11.32
N THR A 147 -16.44 6.80 10.94
CA THR A 147 -15.26 6.76 11.81
C THR A 147 -14.88 8.15 12.33
N LEU A 148 -15.13 9.19 11.54
CA LEU A 148 -14.87 10.57 11.95
C LEU A 148 -15.82 11.06 13.08
N GLY A 149 -16.88 10.33 13.38
CA GLY A 149 -17.72 10.55 14.55
C GLY A 149 -17.04 10.19 15.88
N ALA A 150 -15.99 9.39 15.85
CA ALA A 150 -15.21 9.02 17.03
C ALA A 150 -14.32 10.15 17.56
N VAL A 151 -13.89 11.06 16.67
CA VAL A 151 -12.96 12.14 17.04
C VAL A 151 -13.70 13.38 17.56
N ALA A 152 -12.98 14.19 18.33
CA ALA A 152 -13.50 15.47 18.80
C ALA A 152 -13.88 16.38 17.61
N PRO A 153 -14.91 17.24 17.75
CA PRO A 153 -15.70 17.51 18.98
C PRO A 153 -16.89 16.56 19.17
N LEU A 154 -17.15 15.64 18.27
CA LEU A 154 -18.33 14.77 18.33
C LEU A 154 -18.17 13.66 19.37
N SER A 155 -17.04 12.94 19.35
CA SER A 155 -16.73 11.86 20.30
C SER A 155 -17.93 10.93 20.56
N ALA A 156 -18.58 10.51 19.48
CA ALA A 156 -19.90 9.87 19.51
C ALA A 156 -19.87 8.40 19.11
N MET A 157 -18.69 7.79 19.00
CA MET A 157 -18.57 6.42 18.55
C MET A 157 -17.58 5.66 19.43
N ASP A 158 -17.98 4.48 19.88
CA ASP A 158 -17.21 3.65 20.81
C ASP A 158 -16.43 2.56 20.10
N VAL A 159 -16.97 1.96 19.05
CA VAL A 159 -16.35 0.84 18.32
C VAL A 159 -16.51 1.00 16.82
N THR A 160 -15.43 0.78 16.09
CA THR A 160 -15.42 0.56 14.63
C THR A 160 -14.45 -0.56 14.30
N LEU A 161 -14.86 -1.52 13.46
CA LEU A 161 -14.02 -2.67 13.05
C LEU A 161 -13.79 -2.67 11.53
N CYS A 162 -14.85 -2.83 10.77
CA CYS A 162 -14.81 -2.84 9.31
C CYS A 162 -16.17 -2.39 8.74
N MET A 163 -16.23 -2.15 7.44
CA MET A 163 -17.47 -1.75 6.77
C MET A 163 -18.55 -2.84 6.95
N GLY A 164 -19.71 -2.46 7.51
CA GLY A 164 -20.85 -3.35 7.78
C GLY A 164 -20.76 -4.11 9.10
N ALA A 165 -19.70 -3.98 9.88
CA ALA A 165 -19.54 -4.72 11.13
C ALA A 165 -20.40 -4.17 12.29
N SER A 166 -20.92 -2.96 12.19
CA SER A 166 -21.71 -2.31 13.26
C SER A 166 -22.92 -3.12 13.67
N ILE A 167 -23.62 -3.75 12.72
CA ILE A 167 -24.82 -4.56 12.98
C ILE A 167 -24.46 -5.79 13.82
N GLY A 168 -23.41 -6.53 13.42
CA GLY A 168 -22.95 -7.70 14.17
C GLY A 168 -22.37 -7.33 15.52
N ALA A 169 -21.63 -6.22 15.60
CA ALA A 169 -21.08 -5.72 16.87
C ALA A 169 -22.19 -5.32 17.84
N ALA A 170 -23.21 -4.60 17.37
CA ALA A 170 -24.36 -4.23 18.19
C ALA A 170 -25.21 -5.44 18.63
N HIS A 171 -25.27 -6.49 17.82
CA HIS A 171 -25.96 -7.74 18.18
C HIS A 171 -25.20 -8.53 19.27
N GLY A 172 -23.86 -8.48 19.24
CA GLY A 172 -23.03 -9.18 20.22
C GLY A 172 -22.80 -8.45 21.53
N PHE A 173 -23.10 -7.14 21.57
CA PHE A 173 -22.98 -6.30 22.75
C PHE A 173 -24.17 -6.48 23.70
#